data_de0c03b3c336ea4f5f0d246c5ceb7091
#
_entry.id   de0c03b3c336ea4f5f0d246c5ceb7091
#
_cell.length_a   1.000
_cell.length_b   1.000
_cell.length_c   1.000
_cell.angle_alpha   90.00
_cell.angle_beta   90.00
_cell.angle_gamma   90.00
#
_symmetry.space_group_name_H-M   'P 1'
#
loop_
_entity.id
_entity.type
_entity.pdbx_description
1 polymer ?
#
loop_
_entity_poly.entity_id
_entity_poly.type
_entity_poly.pdbx_seq_one_letter_code
_entity_poly.pdbx_strand_id
1 'polypeptide(L)'
;MSISKIFFICAFFISSSLNAQYQIKELTAQKGVSIRAMSVPSEKVIWASGSKGMVAKSTNEGLSFEWMQVKGYEKRDFRAMHAWNDQEAIIVAVAAPAIILKTTDGGVSWNKVYENADTSMFLDAIHFSDQNNGTVIGDPINGHLFILKTTNKGLTWDKLPKDYFKSDLKNGEAFFASSNSNLIHVGKELLFVTGGLSSRLWYNGEAESLPLLQGSSSTGANSMAVSPNGKNIVIVGGDFANDKLATQNIVGYDLFQTTKNKNLSGMKLSWKQIALSNPNGYKSCVEFLDNDRLITCGTSGVDFSNNKGGTWEKISDASFHIVKKHPTKRGAYLAGAGGRISFVEL
;
A
#
# COMPACT_ATOMS: atom_id res chain seq x y z
N MET A 1 -22.75 -22.43 76.04
CA MET A 1 -23.18 -21.87 74.71
C MET A 1 -21.97 -21.17 74.02
N SER A 2 -21.33 -21.88 73.15
CA SER A 2 -20.13 -21.35 72.43
C SER A 2 -20.56 -20.91 71.03
N ILE A 3 -20.39 -19.62 70.74
CA ILE A 3 -20.70 -19.02 69.44
C ILE A 3 -19.43 -19.04 68.56
N SER A 4 -19.44 -19.98 67.60
CA SER A 4 -18.37 -20.06 66.59
C SER A 4 -18.53 -18.92 65.57
N LYS A 5 -17.53 -18.03 65.48
CA LYS A 5 -17.48 -16.97 64.45
C LYS A 5 -16.86 -17.54 63.18
N ILE A 6 -17.67 -17.65 62.14
CA ILE A 6 -17.21 -17.99 60.77
C ILE A 6 -16.72 -16.70 60.10
N PHE A 7 -15.41 -16.66 59.80
CA PHE A 7 -14.81 -15.60 59.00
C PHE A 7 -14.96 -15.99 57.50
N PHE A 8 -15.73 -15.19 56.76
CA PHE A 8 -15.77 -15.28 55.32
C PHE A 8 -14.58 -14.49 54.76
N ILE A 9 -13.61 -15.18 54.14
CA ILE A 9 -12.52 -14.55 53.40
C ILE A 9 -13.03 -14.37 51.95
N CYS A 10 -13.38 -13.12 51.56
CA CYS A 10 -13.60 -12.77 50.18
C CYS A 10 -12.25 -12.67 49.47
N ALA A 11 -11.92 -13.66 48.65
CA ALA A 11 -10.79 -13.60 47.74
C ALA A 11 -11.15 -12.71 46.56
N PHE A 12 -10.59 -11.51 46.55
CA PHE A 12 -10.63 -10.63 45.38
C PHE A 12 -9.68 -11.19 44.30
N PHE A 13 -10.23 -11.84 43.26
CA PHE A 13 -9.49 -12.11 42.04
C PHE A 13 -9.28 -10.81 41.28
N ILE A 14 -8.09 -10.22 41.37
CA ILE A 14 -7.64 -9.17 40.47
C ILE A 14 -7.26 -9.87 39.18
N SER A 15 -8.17 -9.86 38.20
CA SER A 15 -7.84 -10.20 36.82
C SER A 15 -6.95 -9.09 36.23
N SER A 16 -5.63 -9.28 36.30
CA SER A 16 -4.70 -8.49 35.50
C SER A 16 -4.93 -8.86 34.03
N SER A 17 -5.64 -8.02 33.29
CA SER A 17 -5.63 -8.03 31.83
C SER A 17 -4.19 -7.74 31.40
N LEU A 18 -3.47 -8.77 30.97
CA LEU A 18 -2.23 -8.63 30.21
C LEU A 18 -2.65 -7.97 28.88
N ASN A 19 -2.55 -6.63 28.81
CA ASN A 19 -2.54 -5.95 27.53
C ASN A 19 -1.29 -6.46 26.79
N ALA A 20 -1.48 -7.30 25.79
CA ALA A 20 -0.43 -7.67 24.87
C ALA A 20 0.04 -6.37 24.20
N GLN A 21 1.16 -5.84 24.65
CA GLN A 21 1.73 -4.61 24.09
C GLN A 21 2.37 -4.97 22.74
N TYR A 22 1.79 -4.50 21.65
CA TYR A 22 2.36 -4.68 20.32
C TYR A 22 3.76 -4.09 20.26
N GLN A 23 4.74 -4.91 19.88
CA GLN A 23 6.13 -4.47 19.79
C GLN A 23 6.52 -4.25 18.33
N ILE A 24 6.87 -3.01 17.98
CA ILE A 24 7.48 -2.67 16.71
C ILE A 24 8.99 -2.69 16.89
N LYS A 25 9.64 -3.72 16.31
CA LYS A 25 11.09 -3.91 16.34
C LYS A 25 11.72 -3.32 15.09
N GLU A 26 12.66 -2.38 15.24
CA GLU A 26 13.49 -1.91 14.13
C GLU A 26 14.45 -3.01 13.69
N LEU A 27 14.48 -3.29 12.39
CA LEU A 27 15.36 -4.30 11.77
C LEU A 27 16.58 -3.64 11.14
N THR A 28 16.40 -2.48 10.50
CA THR A 28 17.47 -1.69 9.88
C THR A 28 17.03 -0.25 9.69
N ALA A 29 18.01 0.66 9.54
CA ALA A 29 17.80 2.04 9.18
C ALA A 29 18.93 2.57 8.29
N GLN A 30 18.62 3.52 7.39
CA GLN A 30 19.59 4.23 6.56
C GLN A 30 19.31 5.73 6.60
N LYS A 31 20.13 6.43 7.38
CA LYS A 31 19.93 7.88 7.66
C LYS A 31 19.80 8.71 6.38
N GLY A 32 18.77 9.55 6.34
CA GLY A 32 18.50 10.48 5.25
C GLY A 32 17.84 9.85 4.02
N VAL A 33 17.46 8.58 4.08
CA VAL A 33 16.65 7.89 3.06
C VAL A 33 15.19 7.92 3.48
N SER A 34 14.27 8.02 2.52
CA SER A 34 12.83 7.84 2.73
C SER A 34 12.36 6.67 1.89
N ILE A 35 11.90 5.59 2.54
CA ILE A 35 11.36 4.41 1.86
C ILE A 35 9.88 4.62 1.62
N ARG A 36 9.42 4.34 0.38
CA ARG A 36 8.00 4.44 -0.01
C ARG A 36 7.50 3.24 -0.79
N ALA A 37 8.36 2.26 -1.07
CA ALA A 37 7.95 1.00 -1.69
C ALA A 37 8.64 -0.18 -1.02
N MET A 38 7.90 -1.29 -0.91
CA MET A 38 8.37 -2.56 -0.35
C MET A 38 7.68 -3.71 -1.08
N SER A 39 8.44 -4.78 -1.33
CA SER A 39 7.93 -6.04 -1.86
C SER A 39 8.45 -7.19 -1.00
N VAL A 40 7.56 -8.14 -0.67
CA VAL A 40 7.86 -9.31 0.17
C VAL A 40 7.43 -10.56 -0.61
N PRO A 41 8.23 -11.00 -1.61
CA PRO A 41 7.87 -12.10 -2.50
C PRO A 41 7.89 -13.47 -1.81
N SER A 42 8.58 -13.61 -0.69
CA SER A 42 8.59 -14.83 0.14
C SER A 42 8.87 -14.49 1.60
N GLU A 43 8.74 -15.46 2.50
CA GLU A 43 9.06 -15.27 3.92
C GLU A 43 10.49 -14.78 4.18
N LYS A 44 11.46 -15.20 3.33
CA LYS A 44 12.88 -14.86 3.49
C LYS A 44 13.28 -13.56 2.79
N VAL A 45 12.54 -13.18 1.73
CA VAL A 45 12.99 -12.11 0.83
C VAL A 45 12.17 -10.85 1.03
N ILE A 46 12.86 -9.75 1.33
CA ILE A 46 12.30 -8.41 1.47
C ILE A 46 13.11 -7.48 0.59
N TRP A 47 12.41 -6.71 -0.24
CA TRP A 47 12.98 -5.59 -0.97
C TRP A 47 12.31 -4.30 -0.53
N ALA A 48 13.07 -3.22 -0.46
CA ALA A 48 12.55 -1.87 -0.25
C ALA A 48 13.29 -0.86 -1.11
N SER A 49 12.60 0.17 -1.59
CA SER A 49 13.20 1.23 -2.39
C SER A 49 12.74 2.61 -1.94
N GLY A 50 13.55 3.63 -2.23
CA GLY A 50 13.27 4.98 -1.77
C GLY A 50 14.16 6.04 -2.40
N SER A 51 14.30 7.15 -1.67
CA SER A 51 15.06 8.30 -2.11
C SER A 51 16.57 8.04 -2.20
N LYS A 52 17.29 8.95 -2.89
CA LYS A 52 18.74 8.89 -3.10
C LYS A 52 19.23 7.65 -3.86
N GLY A 53 18.38 7.11 -4.74
CA GLY A 53 18.71 5.91 -5.50
C GLY A 53 18.89 4.66 -4.65
N MET A 54 18.36 4.64 -3.41
CA MET A 54 18.62 3.57 -2.46
C MET A 54 17.62 2.43 -2.60
N VAL A 55 18.16 1.21 -2.52
CA VAL A 55 17.41 -0.05 -2.44
C VAL A 55 17.98 -0.85 -1.26
N ALA A 56 17.11 -1.47 -0.50
CA ALA A 56 17.48 -2.42 0.55
C ALA A 56 16.98 -3.81 0.21
N LYS A 57 17.76 -4.85 0.48
CA LYS A 57 17.38 -6.25 0.29
C LYS A 57 17.74 -7.08 1.52
N SER A 58 16.83 -7.96 1.93
CA SER A 58 17.08 -9.05 2.86
C SER A 58 16.74 -10.38 2.21
N THR A 59 17.52 -11.42 2.50
CA THR A 59 17.28 -12.81 2.07
C THR A 59 17.14 -13.78 3.25
N ASN A 60 16.99 -13.23 4.46
CA ASN A 60 16.95 -13.97 5.72
C ASN A 60 15.88 -13.43 6.69
N GLU A 61 14.67 -13.15 6.18
CA GLU A 61 13.52 -12.65 6.97
C GLU A 61 13.77 -11.30 7.69
N GLY A 62 14.67 -10.48 7.16
CA GLY A 62 15.00 -9.19 7.79
C GLY A 62 15.98 -9.28 8.96
N LEU A 63 16.65 -10.43 9.18
CA LEU A 63 17.72 -10.54 10.17
C LEU A 63 18.92 -9.66 9.80
N SER A 64 19.16 -9.46 8.51
CA SER A 64 20.10 -8.47 7.98
C SER A 64 19.60 -7.89 6.67
N PHE A 65 20.06 -6.68 6.35
CA PHE A 65 19.77 -6.00 5.08
C PHE A 65 21.07 -5.57 4.41
N GLU A 66 21.12 -5.79 3.11
CA GLU A 66 22.07 -5.17 2.22
C GLU A 66 21.49 -3.88 1.65
N TRP A 67 22.20 -2.76 1.81
CA TRP A 67 21.83 -1.48 1.23
C TRP A 67 22.66 -1.21 0.00
N MET A 68 21.99 -0.95 -1.12
CA MET A 68 22.60 -0.70 -2.42
C MET A 68 22.16 0.66 -2.93
N GLN A 69 23.09 1.42 -3.51
CA GLN A 69 22.76 2.62 -4.26
C GLN A 69 22.81 2.32 -5.75
N VAL A 70 21.73 2.56 -6.46
CA VAL A 70 21.63 2.26 -7.90
C VAL A 70 22.54 3.19 -8.67
N LYS A 71 23.62 2.64 -9.24
CA LYS A 71 24.68 3.37 -9.95
C LYS A 71 24.10 4.16 -11.14
N GLY A 72 24.42 5.46 -11.18
CA GLY A 72 23.92 6.40 -12.21
C GLY A 72 22.54 6.99 -11.91
N TYR A 73 21.92 6.57 -10.77
CA TYR A 73 20.61 7.02 -10.34
C TYR A 73 20.60 7.50 -8.88
N GLU A 74 21.70 7.95 -8.36
CA GLU A 74 21.94 8.32 -6.96
C GLU A 74 21.04 9.47 -6.47
N LYS A 75 20.53 10.28 -7.39
CA LYS A 75 19.62 11.39 -7.08
C LYS A 75 18.15 11.05 -7.25
N ARG A 76 17.84 9.81 -7.69
CA ARG A 76 16.46 9.40 -7.98
C ARG A 76 15.73 8.98 -6.71
N ASP A 77 14.40 9.12 -6.76
CA ASP A 77 13.50 8.64 -5.72
C ASP A 77 12.63 7.51 -6.30
N PHE A 78 12.88 6.27 -5.84
CA PHE A 78 12.19 5.07 -6.31
C PHE A 78 11.04 4.78 -5.36
N ARG A 79 9.82 5.27 -5.70
CA ARG A 79 8.64 5.15 -4.83
C ARG A 79 7.71 4.00 -5.18
N ALA A 80 8.00 3.29 -6.26
CA ALA A 80 7.24 2.09 -6.60
C ALA A 80 8.20 0.95 -6.95
N MET A 81 7.82 -0.28 -6.57
CA MET A 81 8.60 -1.47 -6.85
C MET A 81 7.76 -2.73 -6.85
N HIS A 82 8.28 -3.76 -7.54
CA HIS A 82 7.82 -5.13 -7.45
C HIS A 82 9.03 -6.06 -7.50
N ALA A 83 9.05 -7.12 -6.69
CA ALA A 83 10.05 -8.16 -6.73
C ALA A 83 9.40 -9.53 -6.88
N TRP A 84 9.97 -10.38 -7.72
CA TRP A 84 9.51 -11.77 -7.93
C TRP A 84 10.24 -12.75 -7.00
N ASN A 85 11.50 -12.45 -6.70
CA ASN A 85 12.37 -13.26 -5.85
C ASN A 85 13.58 -12.42 -5.38
N ASP A 86 14.63 -13.05 -4.88
CA ASP A 86 15.87 -12.41 -4.43
C ASP A 86 16.78 -11.92 -5.56
N GLN A 87 16.54 -12.36 -6.82
CA GLN A 87 17.33 -11.98 -8.00
C GLN A 87 16.62 -10.96 -8.89
N GLU A 88 15.29 -11.05 -8.99
CA GLU A 88 14.52 -10.27 -9.95
C GLU A 88 13.62 -9.26 -9.26
N ALA A 89 13.84 -7.99 -9.58
CA ALA A 89 13.02 -6.88 -9.13
C ALA A 89 12.93 -5.76 -10.18
N ILE A 90 11.93 -4.90 -10.04
CA ILE A 90 11.71 -3.71 -10.83
C ILE A 90 11.44 -2.53 -9.89
N ILE A 91 12.03 -1.37 -10.19
CA ILE A 91 11.84 -0.12 -9.46
C ILE A 91 11.46 1.01 -10.39
N VAL A 92 10.66 1.94 -9.89
CA VAL A 92 10.11 3.06 -10.66
C VAL A 92 10.51 4.37 -10.02
N ALA A 93 11.17 5.23 -10.78
CA ALA A 93 11.52 6.59 -10.37
C ALA A 93 10.33 7.53 -10.61
N VAL A 94 9.98 8.34 -9.60
CA VAL A 94 8.76 9.17 -9.64
C VAL A 94 8.87 10.35 -10.58
N ALA A 95 9.85 11.21 -10.47
CA ALA A 95 9.92 12.48 -11.22
C ALA A 95 10.60 12.33 -12.58
N ALA A 96 10.43 13.34 -13.45
CA ALA A 96 11.03 13.41 -14.77
C ALA A 96 12.58 13.36 -14.75
N PRO A 97 13.20 12.70 -15.74
CA PRO A 97 12.59 11.77 -16.67
C PRO A 97 12.00 10.57 -15.93
N ALA A 98 10.79 10.11 -16.32
CA ALA A 98 10.21 8.90 -15.75
C ALA A 98 11.05 7.69 -16.19
N ILE A 99 11.48 6.88 -15.24
CA ILE A 99 12.39 5.76 -15.48
C ILE A 99 11.88 4.52 -14.78
N ILE A 100 11.90 3.39 -15.47
CA ILE A 100 11.70 2.07 -14.90
C ILE A 100 12.98 1.28 -15.08
N LEU A 101 13.49 0.73 -13.99
CA LEU A 101 14.70 -0.09 -13.95
C LEU A 101 14.36 -1.51 -13.54
N LYS A 102 15.03 -2.49 -14.14
CA LYS A 102 14.88 -3.91 -13.80
C LYS A 102 16.23 -4.54 -13.50
N THR A 103 16.29 -5.34 -12.45
CA THR A 103 17.43 -6.22 -12.13
C THR A 103 17.05 -7.69 -12.33
N THR A 104 18.03 -8.51 -12.67
CA THR A 104 17.94 -9.98 -12.76
C THR A 104 19.12 -10.67 -12.03
N ASP A 105 19.93 -9.89 -11.30
CA ASP A 105 21.14 -10.33 -10.61
C ASP A 105 21.15 -9.90 -9.12
N GLY A 106 19.97 -9.75 -8.53
CA GLY A 106 19.84 -9.42 -7.11
C GLY A 106 20.15 -7.96 -6.77
N GLY A 107 20.10 -7.05 -7.76
CA GLY A 107 20.34 -5.63 -7.56
C GLY A 107 21.79 -5.19 -7.80
N VAL A 108 22.67 -6.10 -8.24
CA VAL A 108 24.08 -5.78 -8.61
C VAL A 108 24.10 -4.84 -9.81
N SER A 109 23.24 -5.09 -10.80
CA SER A 109 23.05 -4.21 -11.94
C SER A 109 21.56 -3.95 -12.21
N TRP A 110 21.29 -2.79 -12.83
CA TRP A 110 19.94 -2.34 -13.17
C TRP A 110 19.87 -1.89 -14.61
N ASN A 111 19.01 -2.52 -15.40
CA ASN A 111 18.77 -2.20 -16.80
C ASN A 111 17.56 -1.29 -16.94
N LYS A 112 17.69 -0.21 -17.71
CA LYS A 112 16.59 0.70 -18.03
C LYS A 112 15.66 0.04 -19.04
N VAL A 113 14.42 -0.23 -18.63
CA VAL A 113 13.37 -0.89 -19.44
C VAL A 113 12.29 0.08 -19.92
N TYR A 114 12.28 1.29 -19.38
CA TYR A 114 11.41 2.38 -19.82
C TYR A 114 12.02 3.73 -19.48
N GLU A 115 11.82 4.70 -20.36
CA GLU A 115 12.15 6.11 -20.13
C GLU A 115 11.17 7.02 -20.85
N ASN A 116 10.74 8.09 -20.19
CA ASN A 116 10.00 9.19 -20.81
C ASN A 116 10.57 10.51 -20.28
N ALA A 117 11.09 11.33 -21.20
CA ALA A 117 11.75 12.60 -20.90
C ALA A 117 10.77 13.77 -20.69
N ASP A 118 9.47 13.59 -20.88
CA ASP A 118 8.46 14.63 -20.63
C ASP A 118 8.59 15.15 -19.20
N THR A 119 8.76 16.46 -19.05
CA THR A 119 9.00 17.11 -17.75
C THR A 119 7.80 17.09 -16.80
N SER A 120 6.60 16.81 -17.32
CA SER A 120 5.37 16.63 -16.54
C SER A 120 5.20 15.22 -15.98
N MET A 121 6.11 14.28 -16.34
CA MET A 121 6.01 12.89 -15.89
C MET A 121 6.23 12.73 -14.39
N PHE A 122 5.29 12.00 -13.78
CA PHE A 122 5.39 11.52 -12.40
C PHE A 122 4.72 10.14 -12.32
N LEU A 123 5.51 9.09 -12.01
CA LEU A 123 5.00 7.72 -11.89
C LEU A 123 4.77 7.36 -10.42
N ASP A 124 3.58 6.83 -10.10
CA ASP A 124 3.12 6.71 -8.72
C ASP A 124 3.19 5.30 -8.16
N ALA A 125 2.75 4.32 -8.93
CA ALA A 125 2.67 2.94 -8.46
C ALA A 125 2.88 1.92 -9.58
N ILE A 126 3.28 0.72 -9.17
CA ILE A 126 3.39 -0.48 -10.01
C ILE A 126 2.73 -1.67 -9.33
N HIS A 127 1.98 -2.46 -10.08
CA HIS A 127 1.41 -3.72 -9.59
C HIS A 127 1.39 -4.77 -10.71
N PHE A 128 1.76 -6.00 -10.37
CA PHE A 128 1.68 -7.16 -11.27
C PHE A 128 0.51 -8.05 -10.88
N SER A 129 -0.37 -8.38 -11.83
CA SER A 129 -1.48 -9.31 -11.63
C SER A 129 -1.03 -10.77 -11.63
N ASP A 130 0.07 -11.04 -12.31
CA ASP A 130 0.73 -12.33 -12.38
C ASP A 130 2.23 -12.15 -12.70
N GLN A 131 2.92 -13.23 -13.02
CA GLN A 131 4.36 -13.23 -13.32
C GLN A 131 4.75 -12.29 -14.48
N ASN A 132 3.88 -12.10 -15.48
CA ASN A 132 4.18 -11.41 -16.72
C ASN A 132 3.43 -10.09 -16.88
N ASN A 133 2.20 -10.01 -16.36
CA ASN A 133 1.30 -8.91 -16.62
C ASN A 133 1.36 -7.88 -15.47
N GLY A 134 1.72 -6.66 -15.81
CA GLY A 134 1.85 -5.57 -14.85
C GLY A 134 1.34 -4.23 -15.39
N THR A 135 1.07 -3.33 -14.47
CA THR A 135 0.59 -1.98 -14.75
C THR A 135 1.38 -0.96 -13.90
N VAL A 136 1.74 0.16 -14.51
CA VAL A 136 2.25 1.36 -13.84
C VAL A 136 1.27 2.49 -14.07
N ILE A 137 0.95 3.23 -13.02
CA ILE A 137 0.17 4.47 -13.11
C ILE A 137 1.05 5.67 -12.81
N GLY A 138 0.72 6.79 -13.41
CA GLY A 138 1.35 8.08 -13.17
C GLY A 138 0.36 9.22 -13.27
N ASP A 139 0.76 10.37 -12.73
CA ASP A 139 -0.06 11.57 -12.71
C ASP A 139 -0.60 11.90 -14.11
N PRO A 140 -1.80 12.48 -14.18
CA PRO A 140 -2.41 12.85 -15.44
C PRO A 140 -1.56 13.85 -16.24
N ILE A 141 -1.45 13.60 -17.54
CA ILE A 141 -0.74 14.47 -18.47
C ILE A 141 -1.73 15.05 -19.48
N ASN A 142 -1.77 16.38 -19.59
CA ASN A 142 -2.69 17.09 -20.50
C ASN A 142 -4.17 16.66 -20.32
N GLY A 143 -4.60 16.47 -19.06
CA GLY A 143 -5.96 16.08 -18.73
C GLY A 143 -6.30 14.62 -19.01
N HIS A 144 -5.30 13.75 -19.24
CA HIS A 144 -5.49 12.32 -19.47
C HIS A 144 -4.69 11.47 -18.50
N LEU A 145 -5.28 10.37 -18.06
CA LEU A 145 -4.60 9.36 -17.25
C LEU A 145 -3.38 8.80 -18.00
N PHE A 146 -2.28 8.64 -17.26
CA PHE A 146 -1.06 8.04 -17.78
C PHE A 146 -0.88 6.64 -17.17
N ILE A 147 -1.11 5.61 -17.99
CA ILE A 147 -1.01 4.21 -17.55
C ILE A 147 -0.18 3.42 -18.56
N LEU A 148 0.80 2.69 -18.04
CA LEU A 148 1.62 1.76 -18.81
C LEU A 148 1.23 0.32 -18.48
N LYS A 149 1.26 -0.56 -19.47
CA LYS A 149 1.10 -2.02 -19.30
C LYS A 149 2.28 -2.77 -19.85
N THR A 150 2.58 -3.89 -19.21
CA THR A 150 3.52 -4.90 -19.68
C THR A 150 2.84 -6.28 -19.71
N THR A 151 3.25 -7.14 -20.65
CA THR A 151 2.82 -8.54 -20.75
C THR A 151 4.02 -9.50 -20.77
N ASN A 152 5.22 -8.97 -20.52
CA ASN A 152 6.49 -9.70 -20.61
C ASN A 152 7.39 -9.46 -19.38
N LYS A 153 6.78 -9.48 -18.20
CA LYS A 153 7.51 -9.34 -16.93
C LYS A 153 8.28 -8.00 -16.80
N GLY A 154 7.75 -6.93 -17.41
CA GLY A 154 8.32 -5.59 -17.35
C GLY A 154 9.54 -5.36 -18.23
N LEU A 155 9.77 -6.18 -19.26
CA LEU A 155 10.84 -5.98 -20.23
C LEU A 155 10.51 -4.83 -21.20
N THR A 156 9.23 -4.69 -21.56
CA THR A 156 8.73 -3.57 -22.35
C THR A 156 7.41 -3.04 -21.78
N TRP A 157 7.10 -1.79 -22.07
CA TRP A 157 5.94 -1.10 -21.54
C TRP A 157 5.22 -0.33 -22.63
N ASP A 158 3.90 -0.56 -22.75
CA ASP A 158 3.03 0.11 -23.70
C ASP A 158 2.04 1.02 -22.96
N LYS A 159 1.87 2.24 -23.48
CA LYS A 159 0.88 3.17 -22.93
C LYS A 159 -0.53 2.74 -23.31
N LEU A 160 -1.45 2.74 -22.33
CA LEU A 160 -2.87 2.54 -22.63
C LEU A 160 -3.42 3.69 -23.50
N PRO A 161 -4.26 3.36 -24.49
CA PRO A 161 -4.91 4.37 -25.31
C PRO A 161 -5.89 5.22 -24.47
N LYS A 162 -6.09 6.47 -24.89
CA LYS A 162 -6.94 7.42 -24.14
C LYS A 162 -8.41 6.99 -24.08
N ASP A 163 -8.90 6.36 -25.13
CA ASP A 163 -10.27 5.83 -25.26
C ASP A 163 -10.56 4.58 -24.43
N TYR A 164 -9.53 4.01 -23.76
CA TYR A 164 -9.74 2.99 -22.73
C TYR A 164 -10.58 3.52 -21.57
N PHE A 165 -10.45 4.83 -21.25
CA PHE A 165 -11.14 5.47 -20.13
C PHE A 165 -12.43 6.11 -20.63
N LYS A 166 -13.56 5.69 -20.02
CA LYS A 166 -14.91 6.19 -20.31
C LYS A 166 -15.30 7.38 -19.44
N SER A 167 -14.72 7.46 -18.25
CA SER A 167 -14.90 8.61 -17.36
C SER A 167 -13.82 9.64 -17.60
N ASP A 168 -14.20 10.92 -17.58
CA ASP A 168 -13.26 12.03 -17.65
C ASP A 168 -12.58 12.24 -16.28
N LEU A 169 -11.33 12.70 -16.32
CA LEU A 169 -10.65 13.21 -15.14
C LEU A 169 -11.33 14.49 -14.65
N LYS A 170 -11.43 14.63 -13.35
CA LYS A 170 -11.84 15.88 -12.72
C LYS A 170 -10.64 16.80 -12.51
N ASN A 171 -10.89 18.11 -12.53
CA ASN A 171 -9.84 19.09 -12.27
C ASN A 171 -9.20 18.87 -10.90
N GLY A 172 -7.85 18.86 -10.83
CA GLY A 172 -7.09 18.65 -9.61
C GLY A 172 -7.16 17.23 -9.04
N GLU A 173 -7.62 16.25 -9.82
CA GLU A 173 -7.51 14.84 -9.49
C GLU A 173 -6.09 14.34 -9.83
N ALA A 174 -5.47 13.66 -8.88
CA ALA A 174 -4.07 13.21 -8.97
C ALA A 174 -3.88 11.86 -8.26
N PHE A 175 -2.70 11.27 -8.45
CA PHE A 175 -2.26 10.11 -7.69
C PHE A 175 -1.34 10.51 -6.55
N PHE A 176 -1.13 9.58 -5.61
CA PHE A 176 -0.19 9.79 -4.50
C PHE A 176 0.83 8.66 -4.43
N ALA A 177 2.07 8.94 -4.81
CA ALA A 177 3.21 8.01 -4.70
C ALA A 177 3.66 7.83 -3.25
N SER A 178 2.73 7.46 -2.36
CA SER A 178 2.97 7.41 -0.92
C SER A 178 3.47 6.05 -0.43
N SER A 179 3.00 4.94 -1.05
CA SER A 179 3.25 3.59 -0.54
C SER A 179 3.20 2.48 -1.60
N ASN A 180 3.09 2.84 -2.91
CA ASN A 180 2.94 1.85 -3.98
C ASN A 180 1.70 0.94 -3.82
N SER A 181 0.59 1.46 -3.25
CA SER A 181 -0.60 0.68 -2.94
C SER A 181 -1.93 1.35 -3.35
N ASN A 182 -1.87 2.38 -4.19
CA ASN A 182 -3.04 3.02 -4.81
C ASN A 182 -3.49 2.34 -6.12
N LEU A 183 -2.83 1.25 -6.51
CA LEU A 183 -3.07 0.44 -7.69
C LEU A 183 -3.05 -1.04 -7.32
N ILE A 184 -4.08 -1.80 -7.74
CA ILE A 184 -4.15 -3.26 -7.57
C ILE A 184 -4.85 -3.91 -8.76
N HIS A 185 -4.69 -5.25 -8.86
CA HIS A 185 -5.53 -6.08 -9.72
C HIS A 185 -6.38 -7.02 -8.86
N VAL A 186 -7.64 -7.18 -9.23
CA VAL A 186 -8.55 -8.20 -8.69
C VAL A 186 -8.84 -9.18 -9.83
N GLY A 187 -8.16 -10.32 -9.84
CA GLY A 187 -8.09 -11.16 -11.01
C GLY A 187 -7.41 -10.43 -12.17
N LYS A 188 -8.11 -10.25 -13.30
CA LYS A 188 -7.63 -9.47 -14.46
C LYS A 188 -8.06 -8.00 -14.44
N GLU A 189 -8.90 -7.63 -13.50
CA GLU A 189 -9.49 -6.30 -13.42
C GLU A 189 -8.52 -5.31 -12.75
N LEU A 190 -8.34 -4.16 -13.40
CA LEU A 190 -7.51 -3.08 -12.93
C LEU A 190 -8.35 -2.13 -12.05
N LEU A 191 -7.92 -1.94 -10.82
CA LEU A 191 -8.47 -0.96 -9.89
C LEU A 191 -7.37 0.00 -9.45
N PHE A 192 -7.70 1.28 -9.35
CA PHE A 192 -6.83 2.29 -8.77
C PHE A 192 -7.64 3.42 -8.14
N VAL A 193 -7.03 4.13 -7.22
CA VAL A 193 -7.65 5.26 -6.55
C VAL A 193 -6.90 6.54 -6.81
N THR A 194 -7.65 7.63 -6.84
CA THR A 194 -7.16 9.01 -6.98
C THR A 194 -7.52 9.83 -5.76
N GLY A 195 -6.82 10.94 -5.58
CA GLY A 195 -7.08 11.95 -4.55
C GLY A 195 -6.90 13.35 -5.12
N GLY A 196 -6.66 14.32 -4.25
CA GLY A 196 -6.60 15.72 -4.59
C GLY A 196 -7.96 16.42 -4.43
N LEU A 197 -8.31 17.29 -5.37
CA LEU A 197 -9.61 17.98 -5.35
C LEU A 197 -10.78 17.02 -5.56
N SER A 198 -10.53 15.83 -6.11
CA SER A 198 -11.52 14.76 -6.27
C SER A 198 -10.89 13.41 -5.98
N SER A 199 -11.53 12.62 -5.13
CA SER A 199 -11.09 11.27 -4.77
C SER A 199 -12.06 10.25 -5.35
N ARG A 200 -11.57 9.34 -6.20
CA ARG A 200 -12.38 8.36 -6.92
C ARG A 200 -11.74 6.97 -6.93
N LEU A 201 -12.60 5.95 -6.99
CA LEU A 201 -12.22 4.58 -7.36
C LEU A 201 -12.43 4.41 -8.86
N TRP A 202 -11.39 4.00 -9.56
CA TRP A 202 -11.39 3.69 -10.98
C TRP A 202 -11.42 2.18 -11.20
N TYR A 203 -12.29 1.74 -12.10
CA TYR A 203 -12.49 0.35 -12.45
C TYR A 203 -12.93 0.24 -13.92
N ASN A 204 -12.23 -0.53 -14.73
CA ASN A 204 -12.54 -0.77 -16.14
C ASN A 204 -12.79 0.52 -16.97
N GLY A 205 -12.01 1.55 -16.70
CA GLY A 205 -12.12 2.83 -17.37
C GLY A 205 -13.24 3.73 -16.88
N GLU A 206 -14.05 3.29 -15.92
CA GLU A 206 -15.09 4.09 -15.25
C GLU A 206 -14.61 4.53 -13.85
N ALA A 207 -15.13 5.65 -13.35
CA ALA A 207 -14.76 6.18 -12.05
C ALA A 207 -15.96 6.54 -11.19
N GLU A 208 -15.91 6.15 -9.92
CA GLU A 208 -16.91 6.43 -8.91
C GLU A 208 -16.33 7.28 -7.79
N SER A 209 -17.07 8.29 -7.32
CA SER A 209 -16.62 9.17 -6.23
C SER A 209 -16.54 8.41 -4.91
N LEU A 210 -15.43 8.60 -4.18
CA LEU A 210 -15.24 8.03 -2.86
C LEU A 210 -15.75 8.97 -1.78
N PRO A 211 -16.40 8.46 -0.71
CA PRO A 211 -16.81 9.25 0.45
C PRO A 211 -15.64 9.51 1.40
N LEU A 212 -14.48 9.85 0.84
CA LEU A 212 -13.29 10.24 1.58
C LEU A 212 -13.13 11.75 1.60
N LEU A 213 -12.36 12.25 2.58
CA LEU A 213 -11.97 13.66 2.63
C LEU A 213 -11.29 14.05 1.32
N GLN A 214 -11.79 15.10 0.65
CA GLN A 214 -11.31 15.59 -0.64
C GLN A 214 -11.56 17.09 -0.75
N GLY A 215 -11.05 17.73 -1.81
CA GLY A 215 -11.23 19.17 -2.05
C GLY A 215 -9.98 20.00 -1.84
N SER A 216 -8.84 19.38 -1.48
CA SER A 216 -7.51 19.99 -1.38
C SER A 216 -6.49 19.09 -2.07
N SER A 217 -5.38 19.64 -2.53
CA SER A 217 -4.28 18.88 -3.16
C SER A 217 -3.61 17.87 -2.21
N SER A 218 -3.85 17.99 -0.89
CA SER A 218 -3.32 17.08 0.14
C SER A 218 -4.30 16.01 0.59
N THR A 219 -5.54 16.01 0.10
CA THR A 219 -6.61 15.13 0.57
C THR A 219 -6.94 14.00 -0.40
N GLY A 220 -7.58 12.95 0.08
CA GLY A 220 -8.11 11.86 -0.76
C GLY A 220 -7.53 10.49 -0.47
N ALA A 221 -7.84 9.54 -1.36
CA ALA A 221 -7.38 8.17 -1.26
C ALA A 221 -5.88 8.05 -1.55
N ASN A 222 -5.18 7.26 -0.74
CA ASN A 222 -3.73 7.01 -0.87
C ASN A 222 -3.39 5.53 -1.07
N SER A 223 -4.23 4.64 -0.58
CA SER A 223 -3.94 3.21 -0.56
C SER A 223 -5.23 2.40 -0.58
N MET A 224 -5.18 1.24 -1.21
CA MET A 224 -6.24 0.25 -1.13
C MET A 224 -5.66 -1.14 -0.91
N ALA A 225 -6.46 -2.00 -0.25
CA ALA A 225 -6.15 -3.40 -0.07
C ALA A 225 -7.39 -4.26 -0.31
N VAL A 226 -7.18 -5.47 -0.83
CA VAL A 226 -8.23 -6.49 -1.00
C VAL A 226 -7.96 -7.64 -0.05
N SER A 227 -9.02 -8.13 0.60
CA SER A 227 -8.93 -9.29 1.48
C SER A 227 -8.46 -10.54 0.72
N PRO A 228 -7.73 -11.48 1.36
CA PRO A 228 -7.23 -12.68 0.70
C PRO A 228 -8.30 -13.53 -0.01
N ASN A 229 -9.54 -13.53 0.49
CA ASN A 229 -10.66 -14.20 -0.14
C ASN A 229 -11.30 -13.42 -1.29
N GLY A 230 -10.80 -12.21 -1.61
CA GLY A 230 -11.29 -11.37 -2.70
C GLY A 230 -12.67 -10.74 -2.46
N LYS A 231 -13.20 -10.77 -1.23
CA LYS A 231 -14.59 -10.34 -0.95
C LYS A 231 -14.70 -8.93 -0.39
N ASN A 232 -13.62 -8.36 0.13
CA ASN A 232 -13.64 -7.03 0.71
C ASN A 232 -12.52 -6.18 0.13
N ILE A 233 -12.79 -4.90 -0.08
CA ILE A 233 -11.79 -3.87 -0.37
C ILE A 233 -11.88 -2.79 0.70
N VAL A 234 -10.72 -2.32 1.16
CA VAL A 234 -10.60 -1.18 2.05
C VAL A 234 -9.68 -0.16 1.42
N ILE A 235 -10.09 1.11 1.44
CA ILE A 235 -9.38 2.25 0.89
C ILE A 235 -9.15 3.23 2.02
N VAL A 236 -7.91 3.70 2.18
CA VAL A 236 -7.54 4.69 3.20
C VAL A 236 -6.89 5.91 2.57
N GLY A 237 -6.89 7.01 3.32
CA GLY A 237 -6.27 8.26 2.93
C GLY A 237 -6.40 9.32 4.02
N GLY A 238 -6.99 10.44 3.71
CA GLY A 238 -7.16 11.58 4.61
C GLY A 238 -6.42 12.82 4.09
N ASP A 239 -5.89 13.64 4.99
CA ASP A 239 -5.14 14.85 4.66
C ASP A 239 -3.70 14.74 5.17
N PHE A 240 -2.71 14.62 4.25
CA PHE A 240 -1.31 14.53 4.66
C PHE A 240 -0.71 15.87 5.12
N ALA A 241 -1.37 17.01 4.86
CA ALA A 241 -0.97 18.30 5.38
C ALA A 241 -1.53 18.55 6.81
N ASN A 242 -2.63 17.86 7.16
CA ASN A 242 -3.21 17.85 8.50
C ASN A 242 -3.37 16.40 8.98
N ASP A 243 -2.26 15.74 9.21
CA ASP A 243 -2.17 14.29 9.42
C ASP A 243 -2.85 13.77 10.69
N LYS A 244 -3.24 14.66 11.61
CA LYS A 244 -3.99 14.30 12.83
C LYS A 244 -5.50 14.27 12.62
N LEU A 245 -6.00 14.79 11.49
CA LEU A 245 -7.42 14.81 11.18
C LEU A 245 -7.92 13.40 10.87
N ALA A 246 -8.72 12.82 11.77
CA ALA A 246 -9.25 11.46 11.71
C ALA A 246 -10.72 11.45 11.26
N THR A 247 -11.02 12.09 10.13
CA THR A 247 -12.38 12.13 9.57
C THR A 247 -12.35 11.76 8.10
N GLN A 248 -13.33 10.97 7.66
CA GLN A 248 -13.47 10.55 6.26
C GLN A 248 -12.15 10.03 5.64
N ASN A 249 -11.38 9.28 6.41
CA ASN A 249 -10.05 8.78 6.01
C ASN A 249 -10.04 7.28 5.66
N ILE A 250 -11.21 6.64 5.66
CA ILE A 250 -11.40 5.24 5.27
C ILE A 250 -12.76 5.02 4.63
N VAL A 251 -12.81 4.11 3.66
CA VAL A 251 -14.04 3.52 3.13
C VAL A 251 -13.81 2.05 2.83
N GLY A 252 -14.82 1.23 3.01
CA GLY A 252 -14.78 -0.19 2.68
C GLY A 252 -15.96 -0.61 1.82
N TYR A 253 -15.75 -1.66 1.05
CA TYR A 253 -16.77 -2.25 0.19
C TYR A 253 -16.73 -3.77 0.27
N ASP A 254 -17.92 -4.39 0.27
CA ASP A 254 -18.07 -5.80 -0.09
C ASP A 254 -18.01 -5.92 -1.62
N LEU A 255 -17.19 -6.84 -2.09
CA LEU A 255 -17.05 -7.14 -3.52
C LEU A 255 -17.91 -8.34 -3.90
N PHE A 256 -18.69 -8.19 -4.95
CA PHE A 256 -19.51 -9.25 -5.52
C PHE A 256 -19.10 -9.48 -6.97
N GLN A 257 -18.93 -10.76 -7.32
CA GLN A 257 -18.77 -11.15 -8.71
C GLN A 257 -20.15 -11.44 -9.30
N THR A 258 -20.63 -10.56 -10.16
CA THR A 258 -21.89 -10.79 -10.88
C THR A 258 -21.59 -11.42 -12.24
N THR A 259 -22.04 -12.66 -12.44
CA THR A 259 -22.07 -13.28 -13.77
C THR A 259 -23.26 -12.69 -14.55
N LYS A 260 -22.99 -11.75 -15.44
CA LYS A 260 -23.96 -11.42 -16.49
C LYS A 260 -23.85 -12.44 -17.59
N ASN A 261 -24.88 -13.29 -17.74
CA ASN A 261 -25.10 -14.27 -18.82
C ASN A 261 -23.98 -15.28 -19.12
N LYS A 262 -24.35 -16.56 -19.20
CA LYS A 262 -23.49 -17.72 -19.50
C LYS A 262 -22.70 -17.63 -20.81
N ASN A 263 -22.82 -16.56 -21.60
CA ASN A 263 -22.25 -16.44 -22.94
C ASN A 263 -21.35 -15.21 -23.17
N LEU A 264 -20.93 -14.47 -22.12
CA LEU A 264 -20.00 -13.32 -22.28
C LEU A 264 -18.82 -13.44 -21.34
N SER A 265 -17.63 -13.44 -21.93
CA SER A 265 -16.32 -13.33 -21.30
C SER A 265 -16.17 -11.99 -20.58
N GLY A 266 -16.62 -11.91 -19.31
CA GLY A 266 -16.47 -10.70 -18.50
C GLY A 266 -17.23 -10.83 -17.19
N MET A 267 -16.54 -11.22 -16.12
CA MET A 267 -17.02 -11.00 -14.76
C MET A 267 -17.05 -9.50 -14.50
N LYS A 268 -18.24 -8.95 -14.18
CA LYS A 268 -18.34 -7.57 -13.71
C LYS A 268 -18.23 -7.57 -12.19
N LEU A 269 -17.26 -6.85 -11.64
CA LEU A 269 -17.24 -6.54 -10.21
C LEU A 269 -18.38 -5.56 -9.91
N SER A 270 -19.07 -5.81 -8.84
CA SER A 270 -19.96 -4.85 -8.20
C SER A 270 -19.59 -4.77 -6.73
N TRP A 271 -19.85 -3.63 -6.09
CA TRP A 271 -19.52 -3.40 -4.70
C TRP A 271 -20.65 -2.72 -3.95
N LYS A 272 -20.70 -2.98 -2.64
CA LYS A 272 -21.60 -2.32 -1.71
C LYS A 272 -20.78 -1.74 -0.58
N GLN A 273 -20.92 -0.45 -0.32
CA GLN A 273 -20.25 0.21 0.79
C GLN A 273 -20.64 -0.42 2.12
N ILE A 274 -19.65 -0.62 2.99
CA ILE A 274 -19.82 -1.09 4.36
C ILE A 274 -19.45 0.03 5.34
N ALA A 275 -20.09 0.01 6.51
CA ALA A 275 -19.78 0.96 7.57
C ALA A 275 -18.46 0.57 8.25
N LEU A 276 -17.50 1.50 8.28
CA LEU A 276 -16.21 1.36 8.96
C LEU A 276 -16.01 2.53 9.93
N SER A 277 -15.19 2.30 10.96
CA SER A 277 -14.71 3.38 11.83
C SER A 277 -13.42 3.99 11.26
N ASN A 278 -13.22 5.29 11.47
CA ASN A 278 -11.99 5.96 11.06
C ASN A 278 -10.79 5.51 11.92
N PRO A 279 -9.65 5.15 11.31
CA PRO A 279 -8.38 5.04 12.02
C PRO A 279 -7.86 6.43 12.45
N ASN A 280 -6.83 6.46 13.29
CA ASN A 280 -6.27 7.71 13.80
C ASN A 280 -5.50 8.48 12.72
N GLY A 281 -6.06 9.61 12.25
CA GLY A 281 -5.43 10.53 11.32
C GLY A 281 -5.16 9.97 9.92
N TYR A 282 -4.32 10.67 9.17
CA TYR A 282 -3.95 10.32 7.79
C TYR A 282 -3.26 8.96 7.68
N LYS A 283 -3.66 8.18 6.68
CA LYS A 283 -3.07 6.86 6.36
C LYS A 283 -2.57 6.81 4.92
N SER A 284 -1.30 6.47 4.78
CA SER A 284 -0.63 6.29 3.48
C SER A 284 -0.70 4.87 2.95
N CYS A 285 -0.92 3.88 3.82
CA CYS A 285 -0.94 2.47 3.44
C CYS A 285 -1.88 1.66 4.32
N VAL A 286 -2.61 0.72 3.73
CA VAL A 286 -3.42 -0.31 4.40
C VAL A 286 -3.08 -1.68 3.84
N GLU A 287 -3.09 -2.71 4.68
CA GLU A 287 -2.82 -4.10 4.31
C GLU A 287 -3.76 -5.05 5.07
N PHE A 288 -4.34 -6.03 4.37
CA PHE A 288 -5.01 -7.16 5.01
C PHE A 288 -3.98 -8.19 5.49
N LEU A 289 -4.01 -8.51 6.77
CA LEU A 289 -3.21 -9.60 7.34
C LEU A 289 -3.86 -10.96 7.06
N ASP A 290 -5.18 -11.00 7.15
CA ASP A 290 -6.07 -12.09 6.74
C ASP A 290 -7.44 -11.52 6.35
N ASN A 291 -8.50 -12.33 6.35
CA ASN A 291 -9.82 -11.88 5.92
C ASN A 291 -10.50 -10.90 6.89
N ASP A 292 -10.05 -10.83 8.14
CA ASP A 292 -10.69 -10.04 9.21
C ASP A 292 -9.76 -8.99 9.82
N ARG A 293 -8.43 -9.23 9.78
CA ARG A 293 -7.45 -8.35 10.39
C ARG A 293 -6.80 -7.44 9.37
N LEU A 294 -6.69 -6.17 9.74
CA LEU A 294 -6.08 -5.09 8.95
C LEU A 294 -5.03 -4.37 9.78
N ILE A 295 -4.01 -3.89 9.09
CA ILE A 295 -3.06 -2.93 9.63
C ILE A 295 -2.96 -1.74 8.68
N THR A 296 -2.85 -0.52 9.23
CA THR A 296 -2.66 0.69 8.44
C THR A 296 -1.59 1.57 9.06
N CYS A 297 -0.86 2.31 8.24
CA CYS A 297 0.15 3.24 8.70
C CYS A 297 0.12 4.56 7.92
N GLY A 298 0.66 5.59 8.53
CA GLY A 298 0.81 6.92 7.97
C GLY A 298 1.75 7.77 8.83
N THR A 299 1.81 9.07 8.57
CA THR A 299 2.52 10.02 9.43
C THR A 299 1.88 10.15 10.81
N SER A 300 0.60 9.84 10.93
CA SER A 300 -0.17 9.82 12.18
C SER A 300 0.06 8.60 13.08
N GLY A 301 0.88 7.62 12.62
CA GLY A 301 1.15 6.39 13.36
C GLY A 301 0.59 5.14 12.71
N VAL A 302 0.55 4.05 13.49
CA VAL A 302 0.12 2.71 13.05
C VAL A 302 -1.12 2.30 13.82
N ASP A 303 -2.16 1.84 13.10
CA ASP A 303 -3.38 1.31 13.68
C ASP A 303 -3.64 -0.11 13.21
N PHE A 304 -4.22 -0.90 14.10
CA PHE A 304 -4.60 -2.30 13.88
C PHE A 304 -6.11 -2.48 14.07
N SER A 305 -6.71 -3.32 13.27
CA SER A 305 -8.11 -3.75 13.39
C SER A 305 -8.20 -5.26 13.32
N ASN A 306 -8.98 -5.87 14.20
CA ASN A 306 -9.26 -7.29 14.22
C ASN A 306 -10.66 -7.67 13.70
N ASN A 307 -11.40 -6.69 13.17
CA ASN A 307 -12.80 -6.83 12.76
C ASN A 307 -13.12 -6.08 11.45
N LYS A 308 -12.26 -6.23 10.45
CA LYS A 308 -12.40 -5.67 9.09
C LYS A 308 -12.48 -4.14 9.04
N GLY A 309 -11.90 -3.43 10.01
CA GLY A 309 -11.97 -1.97 10.08
C GLY A 309 -13.22 -1.44 10.81
N GLY A 310 -13.99 -2.32 11.46
CA GLY A 310 -15.12 -1.91 12.31
C GLY A 310 -14.67 -1.08 13.52
N THR A 311 -13.50 -1.41 14.07
CA THR A 311 -12.80 -0.63 15.10
C THR A 311 -11.30 -0.66 14.87
N TRP A 312 -10.61 0.38 15.35
CA TRP A 312 -9.15 0.53 15.23
C TRP A 312 -8.51 0.78 16.58
N GLU A 313 -7.42 0.08 16.84
CA GLU A 313 -6.54 0.31 17.97
C GLU A 313 -5.24 0.94 17.47
N LYS A 314 -4.85 2.09 18.03
CA LYS A 314 -3.57 2.70 17.75
C LYS A 314 -2.47 1.94 18.48
N ILE A 315 -1.60 1.27 17.73
CA ILE A 315 -0.53 0.43 18.26
C ILE A 315 0.83 1.13 18.30
N SER A 316 0.97 2.27 17.60
CA SER A 316 2.19 3.09 17.65
C SER A 316 1.96 4.52 17.14
N ASP A 317 2.67 5.48 17.73
CA ASP A 317 2.78 6.86 17.22
C ASP A 317 3.88 7.01 16.15
N ALA A 318 4.70 6.00 15.94
CA ALA A 318 5.79 6.05 14.98
C ALA A 318 5.27 6.15 13.55
N SER A 319 5.78 7.16 12.81
CA SER A 319 5.45 7.38 11.41
C SER A 319 6.07 6.33 10.49
N PHE A 320 5.24 5.76 9.61
CA PHE A 320 5.68 4.90 8.51
C PHE A 320 4.90 5.26 7.24
N HIS A 321 5.47 4.94 6.06
CA HIS A 321 4.84 5.20 4.78
C HIS A 321 4.16 3.97 4.19
N ILE A 322 4.73 2.80 4.44
CA ILE A 322 4.26 1.53 3.86
C ILE A 322 4.23 0.43 4.91
N VAL A 323 3.24 -0.44 4.78
CA VAL A 323 3.13 -1.70 5.50
C VAL A 323 2.92 -2.84 4.50
N LYS A 324 3.58 -3.99 4.74
CA LYS A 324 3.40 -5.25 4.01
C LYS A 324 3.33 -6.42 4.97
N LYS A 325 2.30 -7.26 4.83
CA LYS A 325 2.16 -8.44 5.68
C LYS A 325 3.33 -9.42 5.48
N HIS A 326 3.69 -10.12 6.55
CA HIS A 326 4.56 -11.29 6.45
C HIS A 326 3.79 -12.45 5.78
N PRO A 327 4.39 -13.20 4.85
CA PRO A 327 3.69 -14.26 4.12
C PRO A 327 3.12 -15.37 5.02
N THR A 328 3.81 -15.73 6.10
CA THR A 328 3.46 -16.89 6.96
C THR A 328 3.29 -16.54 8.44
N LYS A 329 4.04 -15.55 8.99
CA LYS A 329 3.94 -15.15 10.41
C LYS A 329 2.78 -14.19 10.65
N ARG A 330 2.32 -14.15 11.90
CA ARG A 330 1.36 -13.14 12.38
C ARG A 330 2.10 -11.82 12.60
N GLY A 331 2.14 -10.98 11.58
CA GLY A 331 2.81 -9.70 11.64
C GLY A 331 3.01 -9.05 10.28
N ALA A 332 3.64 -7.87 10.31
CA ALA A 332 3.88 -7.10 9.11
C ALA A 332 5.20 -6.33 9.19
N TYR A 333 5.80 -6.07 8.02
CA TYR A 333 6.90 -5.16 7.85
C TYR A 333 6.37 -3.74 7.63
N LEU A 334 7.03 -2.77 8.25
CA LEU A 334 6.75 -1.35 8.16
C LEU A 334 8.00 -0.63 7.64
N ALA A 335 7.86 0.35 6.75
CA ALA A 335 9.01 1.15 6.33
C ALA A 335 8.64 2.63 6.14
N GLY A 336 9.63 3.53 6.26
CA GLY A 336 9.36 4.96 6.20
C GLY A 336 10.60 5.84 6.16
N ALA A 337 10.48 7.01 6.76
CA ALA A 337 11.53 7.99 6.86
C ALA A 337 12.75 7.48 7.66
N GLY A 338 13.92 8.01 7.35
CA GLY A 338 15.18 7.57 7.96
C GLY A 338 15.68 6.22 7.44
N GLY A 339 15.13 5.70 6.33
CA GLY A 339 15.43 4.37 5.81
C GLY A 339 15.02 3.25 6.75
N ARG A 340 14.15 3.55 7.70
CA ARG A 340 13.73 2.61 8.74
C ARG A 340 12.86 1.52 8.17
N ILE A 341 13.24 0.26 8.43
CA ILE A 341 12.43 -0.93 8.21
C ILE A 341 12.26 -1.60 9.55
N SER A 342 11.02 -1.92 9.90
CA SER A 342 10.64 -2.52 11.19
C SER A 342 9.70 -3.70 10.97
N PHE A 343 9.57 -4.54 11.97
CA PHE A 343 8.59 -5.62 12.02
C PHE A 343 7.69 -5.44 13.24
N VAL A 344 6.39 -5.65 13.05
CA VAL A 344 5.41 -5.71 14.13
C VAL A 344 4.83 -7.12 14.20
N GLU A 345 4.83 -7.72 15.39
CA GLU A 345 4.13 -8.96 15.68
C GLU A 345 2.70 -8.65 16.17
N LEU A 346 1.66 -9.37 15.61
CA LEU A 346 0.24 -9.05 15.79
C LEU A 346 -0.60 -10.29 16.17
#